data_5a9314117a68d10cd4564d1f44baf4e1
#
_entry.id   5a9314117a68d10cd4564d1f44baf4e1
#
_cell.length_a   1.000
_cell.length_b   1.000
_cell.length_c   1.000
_cell.angle_alpha   90.00
_cell.angle_beta   90.00
_cell.angle_gamma   90.00
#
_symmetry.space_group_name_H-M   'P 1'
#
loop_
_entity.id
_entity.type
_entity.pdbx_description
1 polymer ?
#
loop_
_entity_poly.entity_id
_entity_poly.type
_entity_poly.pdbx_seq_one_letter_code
_entity_poly.pdbx_strand_id
1 'polypeptide(L)'
;MSNDLNTILSRFLSYIRIEKGLSANTIESYRNDLTRYLAYLEDNSIHKTKNITLNILREFLAQLLRNQMSVSSVKRCISSIRHFHKFLMIEGLSDTNPTTYLETPRGWRRLPKTLSLSDVDALLKQPDENINEGVRDSAMIELLYATGLRV
;
A
#
# COMPACT_ATOMS: atom_id res chain seq x y z
N MET A 1 -27.40 -4.45 16.75
CA MET A 1 -25.92 -4.49 16.83
C MET A 1 -25.41 -3.29 16.06
N SER A 2 -24.78 -2.33 16.73
CA SER A 2 -24.20 -1.16 16.06
C SER A 2 -23.05 -1.65 15.17
N ASN A 3 -23.21 -1.55 13.85
CA ASN A 3 -22.14 -1.74 12.88
C ASN A 3 -21.21 -0.52 12.95
N ASP A 4 -20.46 -0.43 14.03
CA ASP A 4 -19.41 0.56 14.15
C ASP A 4 -18.35 0.27 13.09
N LEU A 5 -18.02 1.28 12.27
CA LEU A 5 -17.04 1.18 11.18
C LEU A 5 -15.68 0.67 11.68
N ASN A 6 -15.30 0.96 12.92
CA ASN A 6 -14.07 0.47 13.52
C ASN A 6 -14.12 -1.05 13.79
N THR A 7 -15.27 -1.58 14.21
CA THR A 7 -15.47 -3.03 14.34
C THR A 7 -15.38 -3.71 12.97
N ILE A 8 -15.97 -3.12 11.95
CA ILE A 8 -15.91 -3.63 10.57
C ILE A 8 -14.47 -3.61 10.05
N LEU A 9 -13.71 -2.55 10.33
CA LEU A 9 -12.28 -2.47 9.98
C LEU A 9 -11.49 -3.62 10.61
N SER A 10 -11.71 -3.91 11.88
CA SER A 10 -11.02 -5.01 12.57
C SER A 10 -11.33 -6.37 11.93
N ARG A 11 -12.58 -6.62 11.54
CA ARG A 11 -13.00 -7.83 10.80
C ARG A 11 -12.32 -7.90 9.42
N PHE A 12 -12.29 -6.78 8.70
CA PHE A 12 -11.60 -6.69 7.40
C PHE A 12 -10.10 -7.01 7.51
N LEU A 13 -9.41 -6.46 8.50
CA LEU A 13 -7.97 -6.72 8.71
C LEU A 13 -7.70 -8.20 9.03
N SER A 14 -8.59 -8.84 9.80
CA SER A 14 -8.52 -10.29 10.05
C SER A 14 -8.76 -11.09 8.76
N TYR A 15 -9.76 -10.69 7.96
CA TYR A 15 -10.06 -11.31 6.67
C TYR A 15 -8.87 -11.28 5.71
N ILE A 16 -8.22 -10.12 5.51
CA ILE A 16 -7.09 -10.02 4.59
C ILE A 16 -5.84 -10.75 5.10
N ARG A 17 -5.71 -10.91 6.41
CA ARG A 17 -4.64 -11.72 7.02
C ARG A 17 -4.83 -13.20 6.73
N ILE A 18 -6.02 -13.73 6.99
CA ILE A 18 -6.31 -15.17 6.94
C ILE A 18 -6.59 -15.63 5.52
N GLU A 19 -7.53 -14.97 4.82
CA GLU A 19 -8.01 -15.39 3.51
C GLU A 19 -7.11 -14.95 2.35
N LYS A 20 -6.39 -13.84 2.50
CA LYS A 20 -5.54 -13.29 1.43
C LYS A 20 -4.05 -13.48 1.67
N GLY A 21 -3.64 -13.93 2.86
CA GLY A 21 -2.24 -14.20 3.18
C GLY A 21 -1.33 -12.98 3.02
N LEU A 22 -1.86 -11.76 3.20
CA LEU A 22 -1.07 -10.55 3.03
C LEU A 22 -0.01 -10.42 4.11
N SER A 23 1.15 -9.86 3.74
CA SER A 23 2.25 -9.61 4.68
C SER A 23 1.84 -8.65 5.81
N ALA A 24 2.48 -8.77 6.97
CA ALA A 24 2.24 -7.90 8.12
C ALA A 24 2.40 -6.41 7.77
N ASN A 25 3.40 -6.06 6.96
CA ASN A 25 3.64 -4.68 6.50
C ASN A 25 2.50 -4.16 5.61
N THR A 26 1.92 -5.01 4.77
CA THR A 26 0.77 -4.65 3.92
C THR A 26 -0.48 -4.43 4.79
N ILE A 27 -0.73 -5.30 5.75
CA ILE A 27 -1.87 -5.20 6.67
C ILE A 27 -1.76 -3.91 7.50
N GLU A 28 -0.58 -3.59 8.02
CA GLU A 28 -0.35 -2.36 8.78
C GLU A 28 -0.53 -1.11 7.91
N SER A 29 -0.05 -1.14 6.67
CA SER A 29 -0.27 -0.06 5.71
C SER A 29 -1.74 0.15 5.41
N TYR A 30 -2.52 -0.93 5.24
CA TYR A 30 -3.96 -0.88 5.00
C TYR A 30 -4.72 -0.39 6.24
N ARG A 31 -4.30 -0.81 7.43
CA ARG A 31 -4.84 -0.29 8.70
C ARG A 31 -4.72 1.23 8.76
N ASN A 32 -3.51 1.75 8.54
CA ASN A 32 -3.24 3.19 8.61
C ASN A 32 -4.03 3.97 7.55
N ASP A 33 -4.11 3.46 6.31
CA ASP A 33 -4.87 4.08 5.24
C ASP A 33 -6.38 4.12 5.56
N LEU A 34 -6.93 3.01 6.05
CA LEU A 34 -8.36 2.90 6.37
C LEU A 34 -8.74 3.64 7.65
N THR A 35 -7.89 3.65 8.67
CA THR A 35 -8.14 4.48 9.87
C THR A 35 -8.29 5.95 9.49
N ARG A 36 -7.41 6.47 8.62
CA ARG A 36 -7.52 7.83 8.10
C ARG A 36 -8.79 8.06 7.28
N TYR A 37 -9.17 7.06 6.48
CA TYR A 37 -10.40 7.12 5.71
C TYR A 37 -11.64 7.15 6.60
N LEU A 38 -11.71 6.29 7.62
CA LEU A 38 -12.84 6.25 8.55
C LEU A 38 -12.93 7.52 9.39
N ALA A 39 -11.81 8.09 9.84
CA ALA A 39 -11.79 9.39 10.52
C ALA A 39 -12.38 10.49 9.61
N TYR A 40 -12.00 10.53 8.33
CA TYR A 40 -12.57 11.46 7.38
C TYR A 40 -14.10 11.30 7.24
N LEU A 41 -14.60 10.06 7.19
CA LEU A 41 -16.05 9.82 7.14
C LEU A 41 -16.76 10.31 8.40
N GLU A 42 -16.16 10.09 9.56
CA GLU A 42 -16.68 10.53 10.86
C GLU A 42 -16.74 12.07 10.95
N ASP A 43 -15.66 12.76 10.56
CA ASP A 43 -15.59 14.24 10.51
C ASP A 43 -16.67 14.83 9.59
N ASN A 44 -17.09 14.09 8.54
CA ASN A 44 -18.16 14.51 7.64
C ASN A 44 -19.54 13.92 8.01
N SER A 45 -19.68 13.37 9.23
CA SER A 45 -20.94 12.78 9.74
C SER A 45 -21.49 11.64 8.88
N ILE A 46 -20.61 10.87 8.23
CA ILE A 46 -20.95 9.72 7.39
C ILE A 46 -20.76 8.44 8.17
N HIS A 47 -21.80 8.00 8.87
CA HIS A 47 -21.75 6.85 9.77
C HIS A 47 -22.28 5.54 9.13
N LYS A 48 -22.89 5.60 7.96
CA LYS A 48 -23.48 4.42 7.29
C LYS A 48 -22.77 4.15 5.96
N THR A 49 -22.42 2.89 5.74
CA THR A 49 -21.78 2.43 4.48
C THR A 49 -22.57 2.82 3.23
N LYS A 50 -23.90 2.78 3.31
CA LYS A 50 -24.83 3.14 2.21
C LYS A 50 -24.74 4.62 1.79
N ASN A 51 -24.25 5.49 2.66
CA ASN A 51 -24.12 6.92 2.38
C ASN A 51 -22.79 7.29 1.73
N ILE A 52 -21.88 6.32 1.60
CA ILE A 52 -20.56 6.54 0.98
C ILE A 52 -20.73 6.54 -0.54
N THR A 53 -20.48 7.70 -1.14
CA THR A 53 -20.60 7.90 -2.60
C THR A 53 -19.22 8.06 -3.25
N LEU A 54 -19.18 7.93 -4.58
CA LEU A 54 -17.97 8.21 -5.36
C LEU A 54 -17.44 9.64 -5.12
N ASN A 55 -18.32 10.62 -4.96
CA ASN A 55 -17.91 12.01 -4.72
C ASN A 55 -17.18 12.16 -3.38
N ILE A 56 -17.69 11.53 -2.32
CA ILE A 56 -17.03 11.50 -1.00
C ILE A 56 -15.62 10.91 -1.11
N LEU A 57 -15.46 9.82 -1.87
CA LEU A 57 -14.15 9.22 -2.10
C LEU A 57 -13.20 10.17 -2.85
N ARG A 58 -13.71 10.86 -3.88
CA ARG A 58 -12.92 11.84 -4.64
C ARG A 58 -12.47 13.01 -3.76
N GLU A 59 -13.35 13.52 -2.92
CA GLU A 59 -13.04 14.61 -1.98
C GLU A 59 -11.98 14.20 -0.96
N PHE A 60 -12.12 13.00 -0.39
CA PHE A 60 -11.11 12.43 0.49
C PHE A 60 -9.74 12.34 -0.18
N LEU A 61 -9.67 11.78 -1.38
CA LEU A 61 -8.41 11.66 -2.12
C LEU A 61 -7.81 13.02 -2.49
N ALA A 62 -8.65 14.00 -2.84
CA ALA A 62 -8.23 15.37 -3.09
C ALA A 62 -7.64 16.01 -1.82
N GLN A 63 -8.21 15.73 -0.65
CA GLN A 63 -7.66 16.17 0.64
C GLN A 63 -6.29 15.55 0.93
N LEU A 64 -6.11 14.25 0.66
CA LEU A 64 -4.79 13.60 0.82
C LEU A 64 -3.71 14.27 -0.03
N LEU A 65 -4.05 14.63 -1.27
CA LEU A 65 -3.13 15.31 -2.18
C LEU A 65 -2.83 16.75 -1.72
N ARG A 66 -3.85 17.49 -1.24
CA ARG A 66 -3.65 18.81 -0.63
C ARG A 66 -2.72 18.77 0.59
N ASN A 67 -2.81 17.69 1.37
CA ASN A 67 -1.93 17.43 2.52
C ASN A 67 -0.56 16.87 2.11
N GLN A 68 -0.16 17.03 0.82
CA GLN A 68 1.14 16.66 0.27
C GLN A 68 1.49 15.17 0.39
N MET A 69 0.48 14.30 0.52
CA MET A 69 0.73 12.86 0.48
C MET A 69 1.26 12.46 -0.89
N SER A 70 2.29 11.60 -0.90
CA SER A 70 2.89 11.13 -2.15
C SER A 70 1.87 10.38 -3.02
N VAL A 71 1.98 10.52 -4.34
CA VAL A 71 1.09 9.83 -5.30
C VAL A 71 1.12 8.31 -5.10
N SER A 72 2.26 7.72 -4.74
CA SER A 72 2.39 6.30 -4.44
C SER A 72 1.58 5.90 -3.20
N SER A 73 1.59 6.72 -2.14
CA SER A 73 0.79 6.49 -0.93
C SER A 73 -0.71 6.64 -1.21
N VAL A 74 -1.10 7.63 -2.02
CA VAL A 74 -2.51 7.78 -2.45
C VAL A 74 -2.96 6.57 -3.27
N LYS A 75 -2.13 6.06 -4.18
CA LYS A 75 -2.43 4.83 -4.94
C LYS A 75 -2.63 3.62 -4.03
N ARG A 76 -1.79 3.45 -3.02
CA ARG A 76 -1.94 2.38 -2.03
C ARG A 76 -3.24 2.57 -1.25
N CYS A 77 -3.55 3.79 -0.81
CA CYS A 77 -4.78 4.12 -0.10
C CYS A 77 -6.03 3.81 -0.95
N ILE A 78 -6.02 4.09 -2.25
CA ILE A 78 -7.09 3.68 -3.18
C ILE A 78 -7.24 2.16 -3.20
N SER A 79 -6.13 1.42 -3.23
CA SER A 79 -6.17 -0.04 -3.21
C SER A 79 -6.76 -0.58 -1.91
N SER A 80 -6.37 -0.04 -0.74
CA SER A 80 -6.93 -0.44 0.55
C SER A 80 -8.43 -0.15 0.63
N ILE A 81 -8.90 1.02 0.17
CA ILE A 81 -10.32 1.40 0.13
C ILE A 81 -11.10 0.46 -0.81
N ARG A 82 -10.56 0.13 -1.99
CA ARG A 82 -11.22 -0.82 -2.92
C ARG A 82 -11.40 -2.20 -2.29
N HIS A 83 -10.37 -2.72 -1.62
CA HIS A 83 -10.47 -4.01 -0.93
C HIS A 83 -11.47 -3.97 0.23
N PHE A 84 -11.50 -2.86 0.97
CA PHE A 84 -12.45 -2.67 2.06
C PHE A 84 -13.89 -2.63 1.55
N HIS A 85 -14.19 -1.84 0.52
CA HIS A 85 -15.54 -1.78 -0.06
C HIS A 85 -15.97 -3.11 -0.71
N LYS A 86 -15.03 -3.85 -1.32
CA LYS A 86 -15.30 -5.21 -1.79
C LYS A 86 -15.66 -6.15 -0.65
N PHE A 87 -14.96 -6.06 0.47
CA PHE A 87 -15.27 -6.81 1.69
C PHE A 87 -16.67 -6.46 2.23
N LEU A 88 -17.04 -5.17 2.27
CA LEU A 88 -18.38 -4.74 2.69
C LEU A 88 -19.48 -5.37 1.84
N MET A 89 -19.27 -5.49 0.54
CA MET A 89 -20.20 -6.18 -0.37
C MET A 89 -20.32 -7.68 -0.06
N ILE A 90 -19.17 -8.35 0.14
CA ILE A 90 -19.12 -9.80 0.46
C ILE A 90 -19.86 -10.08 1.77
N GLU A 91 -19.72 -9.23 2.77
CA GLU A 91 -20.37 -9.35 4.08
C GLU A 91 -21.84 -8.87 4.09
N GLY A 92 -22.37 -8.40 2.96
CA GLY A 92 -23.73 -7.87 2.87
C GLY A 92 -23.95 -6.56 3.67
N LEU A 93 -22.86 -5.84 3.98
CA LEU A 93 -22.89 -4.57 4.71
C LEU A 93 -23.09 -3.36 3.79
N SER A 94 -23.01 -3.56 2.48
CA SER A 94 -23.30 -2.56 1.46
C SER A 94 -23.85 -3.24 0.21
N ASP A 95 -24.86 -2.64 -0.40
CA ASP A 95 -25.47 -3.13 -1.65
C ASP A 95 -24.75 -2.61 -2.90
N THR A 96 -23.89 -1.60 -2.75
CA THR A 96 -23.18 -0.94 -3.84
C THR A 96 -21.70 -0.75 -3.52
N ASN A 97 -20.89 -0.71 -4.57
CA ASN A 97 -19.46 -0.43 -4.44
C ASN A 97 -19.12 0.95 -5.05
N PRO A 98 -18.94 2.00 -4.24
CA PRO A 98 -18.65 3.34 -4.74
C PRO A 98 -17.26 3.46 -5.37
N THR A 99 -16.41 2.45 -5.21
CA THR A 99 -15.05 2.47 -5.77
C THR A 99 -14.97 1.97 -7.22
N THR A 100 -16.07 1.46 -7.79
CA THR A 100 -16.10 0.89 -9.15
C THR A 100 -15.56 1.86 -10.20
N TYR A 101 -15.95 3.12 -10.10
CA TYR A 101 -15.53 4.17 -11.03
C TYR A 101 -14.48 5.12 -10.44
N LEU A 102 -13.82 4.71 -9.37
CA LEU A 102 -12.77 5.51 -8.75
C LEU A 102 -11.50 5.40 -9.59
N GLU A 103 -11.08 6.52 -10.19
CA GLU A 103 -9.85 6.57 -10.96
C GLU A 103 -8.63 6.63 -10.07
N THR A 104 -7.55 5.99 -10.52
CA THR A 104 -6.26 6.06 -9.83
C THR A 104 -5.44 7.19 -10.43
N PRO A 105 -4.91 8.14 -9.61
CA PRO A 105 -4.10 9.23 -10.12
C PRO A 105 -2.93 8.71 -10.98
N ARG A 106 -2.76 9.30 -12.18
CA ARG A 106 -1.61 9.01 -13.03
C ARG A 106 -0.39 9.69 -12.42
N GLY A 107 0.47 8.93 -11.76
CA GLY A 107 1.77 9.44 -11.33
C GLY A 107 2.77 9.40 -12.48
N TRP A 108 3.68 10.36 -12.53
CA TRP A 108 4.85 10.28 -13.40
C TRP A 108 5.58 8.97 -13.11
N ARG A 109 5.75 8.12 -14.12
CA ARG A 109 6.66 6.98 -14.02
C ARG A 109 8.05 7.55 -13.90
N ARG A 110 8.62 7.57 -12.68
CA ARG A 110 10.06 7.76 -12.57
C ARG A 110 10.71 6.59 -13.30
N LEU A 111 11.52 6.89 -14.29
CA LEU A 111 12.36 5.88 -14.91
C LEU A 111 13.22 5.25 -13.80
N PRO A 112 13.35 3.93 -13.75
CA PRO A 112 14.26 3.29 -12.82
C PRO A 112 15.65 3.89 -12.99
N LYS A 113 16.31 4.23 -11.89
CA LYS A 113 17.74 4.53 -11.92
C LYS A 113 18.43 3.18 -12.12
N THR A 114 19.03 3.00 -13.27
CA THR A 114 19.86 1.83 -13.58
C THR A 114 21.32 2.18 -13.36
N LEU A 115 22.09 1.26 -12.79
CA LEU A 115 23.53 1.35 -12.75
C LEU A 115 24.08 1.06 -14.15
N SER A 116 25.16 1.74 -14.54
CA SER A 116 25.94 1.36 -15.73
C SER A 116 26.74 0.09 -15.44
N LEU A 117 27.23 -0.57 -16.48
CA LEU A 117 28.12 -1.73 -16.28
C LEU A 117 29.38 -1.34 -15.49
N SER A 118 29.94 -0.16 -15.77
CA SER A 118 31.08 0.36 -15.02
C SER A 118 30.80 0.60 -13.53
N ASP A 119 29.56 1.04 -13.18
CA ASP A 119 29.17 1.19 -11.79
C ASP A 119 29.02 -0.17 -11.08
N VAL A 120 28.50 -1.16 -11.80
CA VAL A 120 28.41 -2.53 -11.28
C VAL A 120 29.79 -3.13 -11.05
N ASP A 121 30.69 -3.00 -12.03
CA ASP A 121 32.06 -3.48 -11.90
C ASP A 121 32.82 -2.79 -10.75
N ALA A 122 32.61 -1.50 -10.56
CA ALA A 122 33.17 -0.77 -9.43
C ALA A 122 32.61 -1.24 -8.09
N LEU A 123 31.32 -1.55 -8.05
CA LEU A 123 30.65 -2.05 -6.83
C LEU A 123 31.10 -3.46 -6.45
N LEU A 124 31.27 -4.35 -7.43
CA LEU A 124 31.78 -5.71 -7.22
C LEU A 124 33.23 -5.72 -6.68
N LYS A 125 34.03 -4.72 -7.02
CA LYS A 125 35.43 -4.58 -6.58
C LYS A 125 35.63 -3.83 -5.27
N GLN A 126 34.54 -3.34 -4.63
CA GLN A 126 34.65 -2.56 -3.39
C GLN A 126 35.06 -3.37 -2.15
N PRO A 127 34.59 -4.62 -1.94
CA PRO A 127 34.97 -5.37 -0.76
C PRO A 127 36.48 -5.65 -0.73
N ASP A 128 37.11 -5.48 0.43
CA ASP A 128 38.54 -5.84 0.65
C ASP A 128 38.66 -7.34 0.95
N GLU A 129 39.01 -8.11 -0.06
CA GLU A 129 39.16 -9.58 0.06
C GLU A 129 40.34 -10.05 0.95
N ASN A 130 41.14 -9.13 1.49
CA ASN A 130 42.18 -9.47 2.46
C ASN A 130 41.64 -9.67 3.87
N ILE A 131 40.36 -9.34 4.13
CA ILE A 131 39.68 -9.54 5.39
C ILE A 131 38.46 -10.46 5.22
N ASN A 132 38.13 -11.22 6.25
CA ASN A 132 37.03 -12.21 6.18
C ASN A 132 35.67 -11.58 5.86
N GLU A 133 35.40 -10.39 6.38
CA GLU A 133 34.17 -9.62 6.11
C GLU A 133 34.08 -9.25 4.65
N GLY A 134 35.18 -8.85 4.03
CA GLY A 134 35.21 -8.48 2.62
C GLY A 134 35.03 -9.66 1.69
N VAL A 135 35.62 -10.82 2.01
CA VAL A 135 35.35 -12.08 1.25
C VAL A 135 33.87 -12.45 1.30
N ARG A 136 33.26 -12.37 2.47
CA ARG A 136 31.81 -12.60 2.64
C ARG A 136 30.98 -11.61 1.83
N ASP A 137 31.31 -10.32 1.90
CA ASP A 137 30.55 -9.26 1.24
C ASP A 137 30.70 -9.33 -0.29
N SER A 138 31.90 -9.68 -0.81
CA SER A 138 32.13 -9.98 -2.23
C SER A 138 31.22 -11.10 -2.72
N ALA A 139 31.21 -12.23 -2.01
CA ALA A 139 30.37 -13.38 -2.37
C ALA A 139 28.87 -13.03 -2.34
N MET A 140 28.41 -12.22 -1.38
CA MET A 140 27.02 -11.78 -1.28
C MET A 140 26.64 -10.88 -2.46
N ILE A 141 27.47 -9.90 -2.82
CA ILE A 141 27.19 -8.97 -3.92
C ILE A 141 27.21 -9.71 -5.27
N GLU A 142 28.19 -10.60 -5.49
CA GLU A 142 28.25 -11.44 -6.69
C GLU A 142 27.00 -12.32 -6.83
N LEU A 143 26.57 -12.98 -5.75
CA LEU A 143 25.37 -13.80 -5.75
C LEU A 143 24.12 -12.97 -6.09
N LEU A 144 23.96 -11.78 -5.48
CA LEU A 144 22.84 -10.88 -5.75
C LEU A 144 22.84 -10.42 -7.20
N TYR A 145 24.00 -10.09 -7.77
CA TYR A 145 24.14 -9.67 -9.15
C TYR A 145 23.82 -10.82 -10.12
N ALA A 146 24.36 -12.00 -9.88
CA ALA A 146 24.17 -13.17 -10.74
C ALA A 146 22.72 -13.69 -10.74
N THR A 147 22.03 -13.59 -9.61
CA THR A 147 20.68 -14.15 -9.43
C THR A 147 19.56 -13.13 -9.59
N GLY A 148 19.86 -11.84 -9.45
CA GLY A 148 18.85 -10.77 -9.41
C GLY A 148 17.93 -10.84 -8.19
N LEU A 149 18.33 -11.56 -7.14
CA LEU A 149 17.57 -11.64 -5.89
C LEU A 149 17.47 -10.26 -5.24
N ARG A 150 16.33 -10.02 -4.59
CA ARG A 150 16.12 -8.81 -3.79
C ARG A 150 16.47 -9.13 -2.33
N VAL A 151 17.20 -8.22 -1.71
CA VAL A 151 17.54 -8.28 -0.27
C VAL A 151 16.30 -7.99 0.58
#